data_57e392fce949e994c5635a59bfa4c10a
#
_entry.id   57e392fce949e994c5635a59bfa4c10a
#
_cell.length_a   1.000
_cell.length_b   1.000
_cell.length_c   1.000
_cell.angle_alpha   90.00
_cell.angle_beta   90.00
_cell.angle_gamma   90.00
#
_symmetry.space_group_name_H-M   'P 1'
#
loop_
_entity.id
_entity.type
_entity.pdbx_description
1 polymer ?
#
loop_
_entity_poly.entity_id
_entity_poly.type
_entity_poly.pdbx_seq_one_letter_code
_entity_poly.pdbx_strand_id
1 'polypeptide(L)'
;MKETIGDIDIIAASSDPKELIEAFVKFPGVSQIITQGEAKSTVIYNQKAQIDLEILPENEYGSLLQHFTGSKEHNVTLRTYAQTKNLSFSEHGFKVGGKLKRINNEKDVYGFLKMDWIPPELREDRGEIEAALKHKLPKLVELSEIKGDLHVHSNWSDGQISISDIVRASEKLGYEYVVISDHTVGLGIAHGLNEVELEKRQKEIDTVQKAHPKIKILSSVEVNIKASGDLDIADWMLKKLNIVTASVHTSFFQDRETMTNRIIKAIAHPDVDIIGHPSGRIIGQREPYQVDWPKVFRACAENKTALEISAFPDRLDLMDFLCKDAKTYGVKFAINTDAHQLHHLDLMRFGISVARRGWLGKEDIINTYSLSDLIDWAKR
;
A
#
# COMPACT_ATOMS: atom_id res chain seq x y z
N MET A 1 3.93 -4.13 -10.45
CA MET A 1 3.53 -3.04 -9.52
C MET A 1 4.50 -3.00 -8.33
N LYS A 2 5.80 -2.87 -8.61
CA LYS A 2 6.82 -2.74 -7.56
C LYS A 2 6.85 -1.30 -7.03
N GLU A 3 7.46 -1.08 -5.89
CA GLU A 3 7.61 0.23 -5.22
C GLU A 3 8.49 1.19 -6.01
N THR A 4 9.47 0.63 -6.73
CA THR A 4 10.38 1.33 -7.64
C THR A 4 10.39 0.63 -8.99
N ILE A 5 10.62 1.40 -10.06
CA ILE A 5 10.69 0.91 -11.44
C ILE A 5 12.03 1.33 -12.08
N GLY A 6 12.56 0.48 -12.97
CA GLY A 6 13.75 0.80 -13.78
C GLY A 6 13.39 1.39 -15.14
N ASP A 7 12.33 0.88 -15.74
CA ASP A 7 11.83 1.23 -17.07
C ASP A 7 10.30 1.24 -17.11
N ILE A 8 9.74 1.72 -18.19
CA ILE A 8 8.30 1.76 -18.43
C ILE A 8 8.02 1.01 -19.74
N ASP A 9 7.26 -0.09 -19.64
CA ASP A 9 6.77 -0.84 -20.77
C ASP A 9 5.39 -0.33 -21.20
N ILE A 10 5.27 0.10 -22.43
CA ILE A 10 4.01 0.43 -23.09
C ILE A 10 3.71 -0.66 -24.10
N ILE A 11 2.50 -1.19 -24.08
CA ILE A 11 2.03 -2.13 -25.09
C ILE A 11 0.85 -1.55 -25.85
N ALA A 12 0.77 -1.86 -27.14
CA ALA A 12 -0.31 -1.43 -28.00
C ALA A 12 -0.76 -2.56 -28.94
N ALA A 13 -2.00 -2.46 -29.41
CA ALA A 13 -2.53 -3.34 -30.46
C ALA A 13 -2.74 -2.53 -31.74
N SER A 14 -2.15 -2.99 -32.85
CA SER A 14 -2.36 -2.37 -34.17
C SER A 14 -2.08 -3.38 -35.30
N SER A 15 -2.83 -3.26 -36.37
CA SER A 15 -2.54 -3.92 -37.65
C SER A 15 -1.49 -3.17 -38.48
N ASP A 16 -1.25 -1.88 -38.17
CA ASP A 16 -0.20 -1.03 -38.74
C ASP A 16 0.63 -0.39 -37.63
N PRO A 17 1.69 -1.08 -37.15
CA PRO A 17 2.52 -0.60 -36.07
C PRO A 17 3.41 0.60 -36.47
N LYS A 18 3.68 0.80 -37.76
CA LYS A 18 4.63 1.79 -38.23
C LYS A 18 4.27 3.22 -37.83
N GLU A 19 2.99 3.60 -37.99
CA GLU A 19 2.50 4.92 -37.62
C GLU A 19 2.68 5.17 -36.11
N LEU A 20 2.36 4.18 -35.28
CA LEU A 20 2.53 4.27 -33.82
C LEU A 20 4.00 4.39 -33.41
N ILE A 21 4.90 3.62 -34.03
CA ILE A 21 6.35 3.73 -33.79
C ILE A 21 6.86 5.12 -34.18
N GLU A 22 6.44 5.65 -35.34
CA GLU A 22 6.83 7.00 -35.76
C GLU A 22 6.32 8.09 -34.81
N ALA A 23 5.09 7.98 -34.34
CA ALA A 23 4.53 8.89 -33.34
C ALA A 23 5.26 8.79 -31.99
N PHE A 24 5.56 7.59 -31.55
CA PHE A 24 6.24 7.32 -30.28
C PHE A 24 7.64 7.92 -30.24
N VAL A 25 8.46 7.70 -31.27
CA VAL A 25 9.84 8.21 -31.29
C VAL A 25 9.92 9.73 -31.49
N LYS A 26 8.85 10.34 -32.02
CA LYS A 26 8.71 11.81 -32.17
C LYS A 26 7.97 12.48 -31.02
N PHE A 27 7.55 11.72 -30.00
CA PHE A 27 6.77 12.25 -28.88
C PHE A 27 7.56 13.36 -28.14
N PRO A 28 6.92 14.49 -27.81
CA PRO A 28 7.57 15.57 -27.06
C PRO A 28 8.20 15.07 -25.77
N GLY A 29 9.49 15.37 -25.56
CA GLY A 29 10.26 14.90 -24.40
C GLY A 29 11.14 13.67 -24.66
N VAL A 30 11.01 13.00 -25.81
CA VAL A 30 12.00 11.99 -26.22
C VAL A 30 13.35 12.68 -26.46
N SER A 31 14.34 12.29 -25.66
CA SER A 31 15.69 12.87 -25.71
C SER A 31 16.68 12.01 -26.49
N GLN A 32 16.40 10.72 -26.63
CA GLN A 32 17.23 9.76 -27.37
C GLN A 32 16.39 8.57 -27.83
N ILE A 33 16.63 8.11 -29.04
CA ILE A 33 16.11 6.83 -29.57
C ILE A 33 17.21 5.79 -29.38
N ILE A 34 16.95 4.73 -28.61
CA ILE A 34 17.89 3.62 -28.40
C ILE A 34 17.70 2.59 -29.51
N THR A 35 16.47 2.19 -29.79
CA THR A 35 16.11 1.28 -30.87
C THR A 35 14.84 1.74 -31.56
N GLN A 36 14.75 1.49 -32.87
CA GLN A 36 13.52 1.71 -33.65
C GLN A 36 13.36 0.55 -34.65
N GLY A 37 12.48 -0.38 -34.31
CA GLY A 37 12.08 -1.49 -35.17
C GLY A 37 10.72 -1.26 -35.80
N GLU A 38 10.18 -2.28 -36.48
CA GLU A 38 8.87 -2.20 -37.14
C GLU A 38 7.69 -2.24 -36.13
N ALA A 39 7.84 -3.00 -35.03
CA ALA A 39 6.80 -3.20 -34.02
C ALA A 39 7.29 -3.02 -32.58
N LYS A 40 8.57 -2.68 -32.41
CA LYS A 40 9.19 -2.43 -31.09
C LYS A 40 10.16 -1.25 -31.17
N SER A 41 10.12 -0.39 -30.16
CA SER A 41 11.03 0.75 -30.04
C SER A 41 11.33 1.07 -28.59
N THR A 42 12.54 1.56 -28.34
CA THR A 42 13.02 1.99 -27.02
C THR A 42 13.50 3.43 -27.10
N VAL A 43 13.05 4.27 -26.20
CA VAL A 43 13.48 5.68 -26.11
C VAL A 43 13.89 6.04 -24.68
N ILE A 44 14.70 7.11 -24.56
CA ILE A 44 14.91 7.80 -23.28
C ILE A 44 14.04 9.06 -23.28
N TYR A 45 13.22 9.18 -22.24
CA TYR A 45 12.32 10.30 -22.04
C TYR A 45 12.85 11.25 -20.95
N ASN A 46 12.88 12.55 -21.27
CA ASN A 46 13.39 13.63 -20.40
C ASN A 46 14.78 13.32 -19.80
N GLN A 47 15.67 12.63 -20.53
CA GLN A 47 17.02 12.22 -20.10
C GLN A 47 17.04 11.36 -18.82
N LYS A 48 15.93 10.75 -18.43
CA LYS A 48 15.79 10.03 -17.16
C LYS A 48 15.20 8.64 -17.28
N ALA A 49 14.07 8.49 -17.94
CA ALA A 49 13.33 7.26 -17.98
C ALA A 49 13.48 6.53 -19.31
N GLN A 50 13.83 5.26 -19.28
CA GLN A 50 13.70 4.39 -20.44
C GLN A 50 12.22 4.02 -20.60
N ILE A 51 11.72 4.13 -21.83
CA ILE A 51 10.37 3.71 -22.20
C ILE A 51 10.48 2.77 -23.39
N ASP A 52 9.91 1.58 -23.25
CA ASP A 52 9.80 0.59 -24.29
C ASP A 52 8.36 0.56 -24.83
N LEU A 53 8.21 0.51 -26.15
CA LEU A 53 6.93 0.28 -26.82
C LEU A 53 6.99 -1.02 -27.59
N GLU A 54 6.02 -1.90 -27.37
CA GLU A 54 5.83 -3.10 -28.17
C GLU A 54 4.40 -3.17 -28.71
N ILE A 55 4.27 -3.49 -30.01
CA ILE A 55 3.00 -3.47 -30.75
C ILE A 55 2.79 -4.83 -31.38
N LEU A 56 1.67 -5.47 -31.04
CA LEU A 56 1.25 -6.74 -31.66
C LEU A 56 -0.16 -6.59 -32.27
N PRO A 57 -0.56 -7.54 -33.15
CA PRO A 57 -1.93 -7.60 -33.64
C PRO A 57 -2.94 -7.74 -32.50
N GLU A 58 -4.13 -7.17 -32.67
CA GLU A 58 -5.21 -7.13 -31.66
C GLU A 58 -5.56 -8.54 -31.10
N ASN A 59 -5.52 -9.56 -31.96
CA ASN A 59 -5.79 -10.93 -31.56
C ASN A 59 -4.68 -11.60 -30.71
N GLU A 60 -3.56 -10.92 -30.46
CA GLU A 60 -2.45 -11.34 -29.59
C GLU A 60 -2.40 -10.51 -28.31
N TYR A 61 -3.19 -9.42 -28.20
CA TYR A 61 -3.08 -8.42 -27.14
C TYR A 61 -3.25 -9.00 -25.73
N GLY A 62 -4.11 -9.99 -25.52
CA GLY A 62 -4.29 -10.61 -24.22
C GLY A 62 -3.04 -11.35 -23.73
N SER A 63 -2.33 -12.04 -24.63
CA SER A 63 -1.06 -12.69 -24.30
C SER A 63 0.06 -11.68 -24.07
N LEU A 64 0.12 -10.61 -24.88
CA LEU A 64 1.04 -9.51 -24.72
C LEU A 64 0.86 -8.81 -23.37
N LEU A 65 -0.38 -8.46 -23.02
CA LEU A 65 -0.71 -7.81 -21.74
C LEU A 65 -0.28 -8.66 -20.55
N GLN A 66 -0.59 -9.97 -20.57
CA GLN A 66 -0.17 -10.88 -19.51
C GLN A 66 1.35 -10.94 -19.39
N HIS A 67 2.05 -11.01 -20.53
CA HIS A 67 3.52 -11.11 -20.57
C HIS A 67 4.19 -9.87 -19.97
N PHE A 68 3.79 -8.67 -20.40
CA PHE A 68 4.39 -7.40 -19.98
C PHE A 68 3.92 -6.92 -18.59
N THR A 69 2.75 -7.36 -18.13
CA THR A 69 2.35 -7.12 -16.75
C THR A 69 3.27 -7.83 -15.76
N GLY A 70 3.82 -9.00 -16.10
CA GLY A 70 4.77 -9.73 -15.27
C GLY A 70 4.11 -10.28 -13.99
N SER A 71 4.87 -10.47 -12.90
CA SER A 71 6.34 -10.28 -12.84
C SER A 71 7.09 -11.30 -13.73
N LYS A 72 8.41 -11.14 -13.82
CA LYS A 72 9.26 -12.13 -14.51
C LYS A 72 9.12 -13.50 -13.87
N GLU A 73 9.15 -13.56 -12.56
CA GLU A 73 9.04 -14.77 -11.75
C GLU A 73 7.68 -15.45 -12.01
N HIS A 74 6.59 -14.70 -11.95
CA HIS A 74 5.25 -15.19 -12.31
C HIS A 74 5.21 -15.77 -13.73
N ASN A 75 5.78 -15.06 -14.71
CA ASN A 75 5.81 -15.52 -16.10
C ASN A 75 6.59 -16.83 -16.27
N VAL A 76 7.72 -16.98 -15.55
CA VAL A 76 8.49 -18.23 -15.57
C VAL A 76 7.65 -19.40 -15.04
N THR A 77 7.01 -19.22 -13.88
CA THR A 77 6.20 -20.27 -13.26
C THR A 77 4.94 -20.57 -14.07
N LEU A 78 4.28 -19.56 -14.63
CA LEU A 78 3.12 -19.75 -15.53
C LEU A 78 3.50 -20.54 -16.80
N ARG A 79 4.63 -20.22 -17.42
CA ARG A 79 5.14 -20.96 -18.59
C ARG A 79 5.55 -22.38 -18.24
N THR A 80 6.18 -22.58 -17.09
CA THR A 80 6.52 -23.92 -16.58
C THR A 80 5.27 -24.75 -16.37
N TYR A 81 4.22 -24.18 -15.79
CA TYR A 81 2.93 -24.86 -15.65
C TYR A 81 2.33 -25.18 -17.01
N ALA A 82 2.35 -24.27 -17.98
CA ALA A 82 1.86 -24.54 -19.34
C ALA A 82 2.59 -25.74 -19.99
N GLN A 83 3.91 -25.84 -19.80
CA GLN A 83 4.72 -26.95 -20.29
C GLN A 83 4.27 -28.31 -19.73
N THR A 84 3.84 -28.37 -18.46
CA THR A 84 3.28 -29.60 -17.87
C THR A 84 1.99 -30.07 -18.56
N LYS A 85 1.37 -29.20 -19.36
CA LYS A 85 0.18 -29.48 -20.18
C LYS A 85 0.52 -29.66 -21.67
N ASN A 86 1.80 -29.85 -22.01
CA ASN A 86 2.31 -29.90 -23.39
C ASN A 86 1.97 -28.65 -24.21
N LEU A 87 1.95 -27.46 -23.54
CA LEU A 87 1.72 -26.17 -24.14
C LEU A 87 2.99 -25.32 -24.05
N SER A 88 3.31 -24.56 -25.10
CA SER A 88 4.33 -23.49 -25.02
C SER A 88 3.61 -22.15 -25.06
N PHE A 89 3.89 -21.27 -24.10
CA PHE A 89 3.26 -19.97 -23.96
C PHE A 89 4.27 -18.81 -24.14
N SER A 90 3.89 -17.80 -24.91
CA SER A 90 4.65 -16.58 -25.14
C SER A 90 3.72 -15.37 -25.27
N GLU A 91 4.29 -14.17 -25.50
CA GLU A 91 3.57 -12.93 -25.80
C GLU A 91 2.63 -13.04 -27.00
N HIS A 92 2.89 -13.95 -27.92
CA HIS A 92 2.07 -14.20 -29.10
C HIS A 92 0.89 -15.17 -28.84
N GLY A 93 0.91 -15.92 -27.73
CA GLY A 93 -0.11 -16.91 -27.41
C GLY A 93 0.44 -18.31 -27.11
N PHE A 94 -0.44 -19.31 -27.23
CA PHE A 94 -0.10 -20.72 -26.97
C PHE A 94 0.23 -21.48 -28.24
N LYS A 95 1.32 -22.26 -28.24
CA LYS A 95 1.56 -23.30 -29.27
C LYS A 95 0.97 -24.60 -28.80
N VAL A 96 0.04 -25.14 -29.60
CA VAL A 96 -0.68 -26.42 -29.40
C VAL A 96 -0.48 -27.28 -30.62
N GLY A 97 0.20 -28.41 -30.49
CA GLY A 97 0.48 -29.29 -31.66
C GLY A 97 1.18 -28.57 -32.82
N GLY A 98 2.06 -27.62 -32.51
CA GLY A 98 2.81 -26.83 -33.50
C GLY A 98 2.06 -25.62 -34.09
N LYS A 99 0.76 -25.46 -33.81
CA LYS A 99 -0.05 -24.33 -34.27
C LYS A 99 -0.16 -23.27 -33.21
N LEU A 100 -0.05 -21.96 -33.59
CA LEU A 100 -0.22 -20.84 -32.72
C LEU A 100 -1.72 -20.56 -32.46
N LYS A 101 -2.15 -20.63 -31.22
CA LYS A 101 -3.44 -20.15 -30.74
C LYS A 101 -3.26 -18.78 -30.11
N ARG A 102 -3.73 -17.75 -30.78
CA ARG A 102 -3.71 -16.35 -30.34
C ARG A 102 -4.80 -16.08 -29.30
N ILE A 103 -4.54 -15.18 -28.37
CA ILE A 103 -5.47 -14.81 -27.29
C ILE A 103 -5.54 -13.29 -27.22
N ASN A 104 -6.72 -12.74 -27.45
CA ASN A 104 -6.96 -11.28 -27.47
C ASN A 104 -7.36 -10.70 -26.10
N ASN A 105 -7.77 -11.52 -25.14
CA ASN A 105 -8.16 -11.10 -23.79
C ASN A 105 -7.29 -11.77 -22.74
N GLU A 106 -6.75 -11.01 -21.82
CA GLU A 106 -5.85 -11.52 -20.78
C GLU A 106 -6.49 -12.59 -19.90
N LYS A 107 -7.79 -12.45 -19.56
CA LYS A 107 -8.49 -13.45 -18.74
C LYS A 107 -8.55 -14.82 -19.43
N ASP A 108 -8.60 -14.84 -20.76
CA ASP A 108 -8.65 -16.08 -21.53
C ASP A 108 -7.30 -16.81 -21.53
N VAL A 109 -6.17 -16.12 -21.24
CA VAL A 109 -4.87 -16.77 -21.02
C VAL A 109 -4.95 -17.71 -19.83
N TYR A 110 -5.47 -17.23 -18.70
CA TYR A 110 -5.66 -18.02 -17.48
C TYR A 110 -6.75 -19.07 -17.64
N GLY A 111 -7.88 -18.73 -18.28
CA GLY A 111 -8.96 -19.65 -18.59
C GLY A 111 -8.51 -20.84 -19.47
N PHE A 112 -7.61 -20.59 -20.43
CA PHE A 112 -7.03 -21.64 -21.27
C PHE A 112 -6.18 -22.65 -20.47
N LEU A 113 -5.55 -22.18 -19.38
CA LEU A 113 -4.81 -23.01 -18.43
C LEU A 113 -5.69 -23.59 -17.32
N LYS A 114 -7.03 -23.38 -17.37
CA LYS A 114 -8.03 -23.86 -16.40
C LYS A 114 -7.77 -23.34 -14.98
N MET A 115 -7.43 -22.06 -14.86
CA MET A 115 -7.25 -21.38 -13.58
C MET A 115 -8.00 -20.03 -13.57
N ASP A 116 -8.26 -19.48 -12.38
CA ASP A 116 -8.82 -18.15 -12.24
C ASP A 116 -7.87 -17.09 -12.76
N TRP A 117 -8.43 -15.98 -13.26
CA TRP A 117 -7.62 -14.81 -13.60
C TRP A 117 -6.95 -14.25 -12.36
N ILE A 118 -5.64 -14.13 -12.43
CA ILE A 118 -4.82 -13.64 -11.32
C ILE A 118 -4.69 -12.11 -11.44
N PRO A 119 -5.15 -11.34 -10.43
CA PRO A 119 -4.92 -9.90 -10.41
C PRO A 119 -3.43 -9.54 -10.54
N PRO A 120 -3.08 -8.48 -11.28
CA PRO A 120 -1.68 -8.07 -11.47
C PRO A 120 -0.89 -7.92 -10.17
N GLU A 121 -1.54 -7.43 -9.10
CA GLU A 121 -0.94 -7.23 -7.79
C GLU A 121 -0.43 -8.52 -7.15
N LEU A 122 -1.03 -9.65 -7.47
CA LEU A 122 -0.66 -10.95 -6.90
C LEU A 122 0.45 -11.69 -7.68
N ARG A 123 0.81 -11.21 -8.89
CA ARG A 123 1.72 -11.91 -9.82
C ARG A 123 3.19 -11.76 -9.41
N GLU A 124 3.59 -12.32 -8.28
CA GLU A 124 4.94 -12.21 -7.71
C GLU A 124 5.56 -13.58 -7.37
N ASP A 125 5.01 -14.67 -7.91
CA ASP A 125 5.44 -16.05 -7.63
C ASP A 125 5.43 -16.41 -6.14
N ARG A 126 4.31 -16.05 -5.48
CA ARG A 126 4.09 -16.26 -4.05
C ARG A 126 2.93 -17.21 -3.76
N GLY A 127 2.66 -18.15 -4.69
CA GLY A 127 1.60 -19.16 -4.57
C GLY A 127 0.29 -18.78 -5.24
N GLU A 128 0.26 -17.71 -6.04
CA GLU A 128 -0.95 -17.26 -6.74
C GLU A 128 -1.40 -18.23 -7.83
N ILE A 129 -0.47 -18.94 -8.50
CA ILE A 129 -0.81 -19.93 -9.52
C ILE A 129 -1.52 -21.13 -8.88
N GLU A 130 -1.00 -21.64 -7.76
CA GLU A 130 -1.63 -22.72 -7.00
C GLU A 130 -2.99 -22.31 -6.44
N ALA A 131 -3.12 -21.08 -5.97
CA ALA A 131 -4.37 -20.53 -5.46
C ALA A 131 -5.41 -20.39 -6.58
N ALA A 132 -5.00 -19.89 -7.75
CA ALA A 132 -5.86 -19.76 -8.93
C ALA A 132 -6.36 -21.12 -9.44
N LEU A 133 -5.49 -22.13 -9.47
CA LEU A 133 -5.85 -23.51 -9.84
C LEU A 133 -6.84 -24.16 -8.89
N LYS A 134 -6.83 -23.75 -7.61
CA LYS A 134 -7.72 -24.25 -6.57
C LYS A 134 -8.96 -23.36 -6.36
N HIS A 135 -9.14 -22.30 -7.15
CA HIS A 135 -10.20 -21.31 -6.97
C HIS A 135 -10.20 -20.67 -5.56
N LYS A 136 -9.00 -20.35 -5.05
CA LYS A 136 -8.76 -19.82 -3.69
C LYS A 136 -8.00 -18.48 -3.68
N LEU A 137 -8.06 -17.73 -4.78
CA LEU A 137 -7.54 -16.36 -4.76
C LEU A 137 -8.33 -15.51 -3.77
N PRO A 138 -7.67 -14.63 -2.99
CA PRO A 138 -8.37 -13.76 -2.06
C PRO A 138 -9.22 -12.71 -2.81
N LYS A 139 -10.33 -12.31 -2.23
CA LYS A 139 -11.01 -11.08 -2.63
C LYS A 139 -10.23 -9.90 -2.06
N LEU A 140 -9.51 -9.19 -2.92
CA LEU A 140 -8.65 -8.08 -2.53
C LEU A 140 -9.46 -6.85 -2.13
N VAL A 141 -8.95 -6.09 -1.15
CA VAL A 141 -9.52 -4.81 -0.73
C VAL A 141 -9.53 -3.80 -1.88
N GLU A 142 -10.57 -2.96 -1.94
CA GLU A 142 -10.72 -1.90 -2.92
C GLU A 142 -10.76 -0.52 -2.25
N LEU A 143 -10.31 0.51 -2.97
CA LEU A 143 -10.32 1.89 -2.47
C LEU A 143 -11.72 2.36 -2.04
N SER A 144 -12.75 1.93 -2.75
CA SER A 144 -14.16 2.24 -2.45
C SER A 144 -14.68 1.63 -1.15
N GLU A 145 -13.95 0.68 -0.55
CA GLU A 145 -14.31 0.05 0.73
C GLU A 145 -13.75 0.81 1.94
N ILE A 146 -12.84 1.77 1.72
CA ILE A 146 -12.24 2.60 2.78
C ILE A 146 -13.26 3.62 3.27
N LYS A 147 -13.46 3.66 4.58
CA LYS A 147 -14.43 4.53 5.25
C LYS A 147 -13.81 5.70 5.99
N GLY A 148 -12.50 5.70 6.16
CA GLY A 148 -11.78 6.80 6.78
C GLY A 148 -10.28 6.59 6.80
N ASP A 149 -9.56 7.69 7.04
CA ASP A 149 -8.13 7.70 7.27
C ASP A 149 -7.86 7.80 8.77
N LEU A 150 -6.97 6.95 9.29
CA LEU A 150 -6.73 6.82 10.72
C LEU A 150 -5.42 7.50 11.17
N HIS A 151 -4.71 8.20 10.25
CA HIS A 151 -3.45 8.86 10.55
C HIS A 151 -3.27 10.11 9.68
N VAL A 152 -3.66 11.27 10.23
CA VAL A 152 -3.60 12.57 9.56
C VAL A 152 -3.12 13.63 10.54
N HIS A 153 -2.13 14.43 10.14
CA HIS A 153 -1.57 15.52 10.93
C HIS A 153 -2.19 16.86 10.59
N SER A 154 -2.49 17.65 11.63
CA SER A 154 -3.01 18.99 11.49
C SER A 154 -1.92 20.06 11.74
N ASN A 155 -2.28 21.33 11.57
CA ASN A 155 -1.42 22.46 11.91
C ASN A 155 -1.21 22.67 13.43
N TRP A 156 -1.68 21.75 14.25
CA TRP A 156 -1.32 21.66 15.66
C TRP A 156 0.09 21.12 15.86
N SER A 157 0.53 20.21 15.02
CA SER A 157 1.92 19.71 14.98
C SER A 157 2.64 20.23 13.73
N ASP A 158 3.08 19.34 12.84
CA ASP A 158 3.84 19.66 11.62
C ASP A 158 3.01 19.58 10.34
N GLY A 159 1.74 19.25 10.45
CA GLY A 159 0.81 19.34 9.32
C GLY A 159 0.59 20.79 8.88
N GLN A 160 0.37 20.99 7.57
CA GLN A 160 0.17 22.32 6.97
C GLN A 160 -1.31 22.64 6.73
N ILE A 161 -2.22 21.91 7.35
CA ILE A 161 -3.66 21.96 7.10
C ILE A 161 -4.43 22.08 8.40
N SER A 162 -5.49 22.91 8.38
CA SER A 162 -6.38 23.03 9.54
C SER A 162 -7.26 21.77 9.68
N ILE A 163 -7.72 21.47 10.89
CA ILE A 163 -8.67 20.38 11.14
C ILE A 163 -9.92 20.54 10.25
N SER A 164 -10.43 21.76 10.08
CA SER A 164 -11.58 22.04 9.22
C SER A 164 -11.33 21.69 7.75
N ASP A 165 -10.11 21.93 7.23
CA ASP A 165 -9.77 21.59 5.84
C ASP A 165 -9.62 20.09 5.65
N ILE A 166 -9.01 19.39 6.62
CA ILE A 166 -8.92 17.91 6.63
C ILE A 166 -10.33 17.31 6.55
N VAL A 167 -11.24 17.79 7.41
CA VAL A 167 -12.62 17.29 7.48
C VAL A 167 -13.36 17.53 6.18
N ARG A 168 -13.27 18.73 5.60
CA ARG A 168 -13.91 19.05 4.30
C ARG A 168 -13.38 18.18 3.15
N ALA A 169 -12.08 17.89 3.15
CA ALA A 169 -11.50 17.00 2.14
C ALA A 169 -11.96 15.55 2.33
N SER A 170 -12.00 15.09 3.57
CA SER A 170 -12.48 13.74 3.93
C SER A 170 -13.97 13.55 3.58
N GLU A 171 -14.81 14.56 3.78
CA GLU A 171 -16.22 14.54 3.33
C GLU A 171 -16.33 14.42 1.80
N LYS A 172 -15.47 15.10 1.03
CA LYS A 172 -15.44 14.98 -0.44
C LYS A 172 -15.00 13.60 -0.92
N LEU A 173 -14.14 12.93 -0.16
CA LEU A 173 -13.72 11.55 -0.42
C LEU A 173 -14.80 10.53 -0.03
N GLY A 174 -15.88 10.96 0.63
CA GLY A 174 -16.98 10.10 1.07
C GLY A 174 -16.67 9.30 2.34
N TYR A 175 -15.72 9.76 3.16
CA TYR A 175 -15.37 9.09 4.39
C TYR A 175 -16.47 9.24 5.47
N GLU A 176 -16.67 8.18 6.26
CA GLU A 176 -17.57 8.19 7.43
C GLU A 176 -16.91 8.84 8.65
N TYR A 177 -15.55 8.76 8.72
CA TYR A 177 -14.74 9.31 9.80
C TYR A 177 -13.35 9.71 9.32
N VAL A 178 -12.69 10.56 10.11
CA VAL A 178 -11.28 10.90 9.97
C VAL A 178 -10.65 11.02 11.35
N VAL A 179 -9.39 10.60 11.47
CA VAL A 179 -8.64 10.61 12.73
C VAL A 179 -7.55 11.67 12.68
N ILE A 180 -7.54 12.58 13.67
CA ILE A 180 -6.50 13.60 13.82
C ILE A 180 -5.43 13.06 14.76
N SER A 181 -4.22 12.82 14.24
CA SER A 181 -3.14 12.06 14.90
C SER A 181 -1.86 12.88 15.08
N ASP A 182 -1.98 14.14 15.49
CA ASP A 182 -0.83 15.02 15.70
C ASP A 182 0.24 14.38 16.61
N HIS A 183 1.52 14.71 16.36
CA HIS A 183 2.66 14.23 17.14
C HIS A 183 2.61 14.65 18.60
N THR A 184 3.26 13.85 19.47
CA THR A 184 3.50 14.17 20.88
C THR A 184 4.89 14.76 21.11
N VAL A 185 5.11 15.36 22.29
CA VAL A 185 6.29 16.17 22.64
C VAL A 185 7.66 15.55 22.38
N GLY A 186 7.77 14.23 22.34
CA GLY A 186 9.06 13.54 22.14
C GLY A 186 9.67 13.74 20.75
N LEU A 187 8.90 14.26 19.79
CA LEU A 187 9.39 14.64 18.46
C LEU A 187 9.43 16.18 18.31
N GLY A 188 10.45 16.79 18.91
CA GLY A 188 10.58 18.26 18.96
C GLY A 188 10.64 18.92 17.58
N ILE A 189 11.16 18.25 16.55
CA ILE A 189 11.22 18.79 15.19
C ILE A 189 9.82 18.92 14.56
N ALA A 190 8.85 18.11 15.01
CA ALA A 190 7.47 18.14 14.53
C ALA A 190 6.55 19.01 15.40
N HIS A 191 7.08 19.80 16.32
CA HIS A 191 6.29 20.64 17.26
C HIS A 191 5.22 19.83 18.01
N GLY A 192 5.58 18.61 18.44
CA GLY A 192 4.66 17.69 19.09
C GLY A 192 4.01 18.23 20.36
N LEU A 193 2.76 17.84 20.58
CA LEU A 193 1.85 18.37 21.58
C LEU A 193 2.03 17.72 22.96
N ASN A 194 1.97 18.53 24.01
CA ASN A 194 1.79 18.05 25.38
C ASN A 194 0.31 17.87 25.72
N GLU A 195 0.02 17.36 26.94
CA GLU A 195 -1.34 17.07 27.40
C GLU A 195 -2.26 18.30 27.41
N VAL A 196 -1.72 19.49 27.75
CA VAL A 196 -2.50 20.74 27.77
C VAL A 196 -2.86 21.18 26.36
N GLU A 197 -1.96 21.02 25.42
CA GLU A 197 -2.18 21.35 24.02
C GLU A 197 -3.16 20.37 23.36
N LEU A 198 -3.07 19.08 23.70
CA LEU A 198 -4.05 18.09 23.27
C LEU A 198 -5.46 18.39 23.76
N GLU A 199 -5.62 18.87 25.00
CA GLU A 199 -6.92 19.32 25.50
C GLU A 199 -7.44 20.57 24.77
N LYS A 200 -6.56 21.48 24.35
CA LYS A 200 -6.95 22.64 23.52
C LYS A 200 -7.36 22.20 22.11
N ARG A 201 -6.58 21.29 21.49
CA ARG A 201 -6.92 20.71 20.18
C ARG A 201 -8.27 19.99 20.22
N GLN A 202 -8.58 19.28 21.31
CA GLN A 202 -9.88 18.62 21.47
C GLN A 202 -11.04 19.62 21.41
N LYS A 203 -10.90 20.82 21.99
CA LYS A 203 -11.92 21.88 21.91
C LYS A 203 -12.14 22.38 20.48
N GLU A 204 -11.06 22.44 19.67
CA GLU A 204 -11.19 22.76 18.24
C GLU A 204 -11.89 21.63 17.49
N ILE A 205 -11.50 20.35 17.73
CA ILE A 205 -12.18 19.17 17.16
C ILE A 205 -13.69 19.24 17.47
N ASP A 206 -14.08 19.51 18.72
CA ASP A 206 -15.48 19.61 19.13
C ASP A 206 -16.23 20.73 18.42
N THR A 207 -15.52 21.84 18.13
CA THR A 207 -16.08 22.98 17.41
C THR A 207 -16.28 22.66 15.92
N VAL A 208 -15.28 22.07 15.27
CA VAL A 208 -15.34 21.65 13.88
C VAL A 208 -16.38 20.55 13.70
N GLN A 209 -16.46 19.59 14.63
CA GLN A 209 -17.45 18.52 14.60
C GLN A 209 -18.90 19.03 14.53
N LYS A 210 -19.21 20.12 15.24
CA LYS A 210 -20.55 20.73 15.19
C LYS A 210 -20.89 21.31 13.80
N ALA A 211 -19.88 21.80 13.09
CA ALA A 211 -20.03 22.35 11.75
C ALA A 211 -20.11 21.26 10.67
N HIS A 212 -19.61 20.06 10.96
CA HIS A 212 -19.53 18.91 10.03
C HIS A 212 -20.21 17.65 10.61
N PRO A 213 -21.55 17.63 10.72
CA PRO A 213 -22.28 16.53 11.37
C PRO A 213 -22.32 15.22 10.55
N LYS A 214 -21.93 15.25 9.27
CA LYS A 214 -22.00 14.10 8.35
C LYS A 214 -20.80 13.16 8.48
N ILE A 215 -19.68 13.64 9.00
CA ILE A 215 -18.45 12.86 9.20
C ILE A 215 -18.07 12.88 10.67
N LYS A 216 -17.57 11.77 11.20
CA LYS A 216 -17.07 11.72 12.58
C LYS A 216 -15.59 12.09 12.63
N ILE A 217 -15.24 13.08 13.45
CA ILE A 217 -13.85 13.39 13.76
C ILE A 217 -13.46 12.62 15.01
N LEU A 218 -12.41 11.80 14.93
CA LEU A 218 -11.86 11.03 16.03
C LEU A 218 -10.54 11.67 16.48
N SER A 219 -10.37 11.81 17.79
CA SER A 219 -9.15 12.31 18.40
C SER A 219 -8.15 11.19 18.59
N SER A 220 -6.91 11.43 18.18
CA SER A 220 -5.78 10.52 18.27
C SER A 220 -4.48 11.27 18.57
N VAL A 221 -3.40 10.54 18.69
CA VAL A 221 -2.02 11.02 18.64
C VAL A 221 -1.16 10.02 17.89
N GLU A 222 -0.10 10.52 17.29
CA GLU A 222 1.05 9.68 16.96
C GLU A 222 2.07 9.83 18.09
N VAL A 223 2.06 8.85 19.02
CA VAL A 223 2.92 8.83 20.19
C VAL A 223 4.27 8.19 19.88
N ASN A 224 5.35 8.78 20.39
CA ASN A 224 6.68 8.21 20.17
C ASN A 224 6.93 7.00 21.07
N ILE A 225 7.42 5.92 20.49
CA ILE A 225 8.01 4.81 21.22
C ILE A 225 9.46 5.17 21.56
N LYS A 226 9.75 5.49 22.82
CA LYS A 226 11.11 5.79 23.28
C LYS A 226 12.07 4.60 23.08
N ALA A 227 13.36 4.81 23.14
CA ALA A 227 14.37 3.75 23.02
C ALA A 227 14.17 2.61 24.05
N SER A 228 13.56 2.89 25.19
CA SER A 228 13.18 1.93 26.24
C SER A 228 11.88 1.15 25.95
N GLY A 229 11.14 1.53 24.92
CA GLY A 229 9.80 1.01 24.61
C GLY A 229 8.66 1.72 25.36
N ASP A 230 8.97 2.69 26.24
CA ASP A 230 7.93 3.50 26.88
C ASP A 230 7.37 4.53 25.90
N LEU A 231 6.14 4.95 26.12
CA LEU A 231 5.50 6.03 25.38
C LEU A 231 5.91 7.40 25.94
N ASP A 232 5.84 8.44 25.15
CA ASP A 232 6.29 9.78 25.53
C ASP A 232 5.18 10.70 26.07
N ILE A 233 3.99 10.16 26.28
CA ILE A 233 2.85 10.86 26.86
C ILE A 233 2.26 10.04 28.01
N ALA A 234 1.52 10.69 28.92
CA ALA A 234 0.95 10.03 30.10
C ALA A 234 -0.27 9.18 29.75
N ASP A 235 -0.38 7.99 30.37
CA ASP A 235 -1.47 7.02 30.16
C ASP A 235 -2.87 7.60 30.34
N TRP A 236 -3.06 8.54 31.30
CA TRP A 236 -4.34 9.17 31.50
C TRP A 236 -4.82 10.00 30.30
N MET A 237 -3.89 10.51 29.49
CA MET A 237 -4.22 11.21 28.25
C MET A 237 -4.56 10.22 27.15
N LEU A 238 -3.80 9.13 27.01
CA LEU A 238 -4.10 8.08 26.02
C LEU A 238 -5.52 7.55 26.18
N LYS A 239 -5.97 7.32 27.40
CA LYS A 239 -7.34 6.86 27.73
C LYS A 239 -8.46 7.82 27.31
N LYS A 240 -8.16 9.08 27.05
CA LYS A 240 -9.13 10.08 26.56
C LYS A 240 -9.28 10.05 25.04
N LEU A 241 -8.34 9.43 24.32
CA LEU A 241 -8.32 9.37 22.88
C LEU A 241 -9.21 8.25 22.32
N ASN A 242 -9.59 8.37 21.07
CA ASN A 242 -10.41 7.37 20.40
C ASN A 242 -9.56 6.25 19.81
N ILE A 243 -8.38 6.59 19.30
CA ILE A 243 -7.39 5.70 18.68
C ILE A 243 -6.01 6.23 19.04
N VAL A 244 -5.03 5.34 19.24
CA VAL A 244 -3.64 5.70 19.50
C VAL A 244 -2.73 4.99 18.51
N THR A 245 -1.98 5.77 17.73
CA THR A 245 -0.91 5.27 16.87
C THR A 245 0.43 5.47 17.58
N ALA A 246 1.24 4.41 17.70
CA ALA A 246 2.56 4.45 18.30
C ALA A 246 3.66 4.18 17.27
N SER A 247 4.66 5.05 17.19
CA SER A 247 5.68 5.01 16.13
C SER A 247 7.10 5.18 16.66
N VAL A 248 8.07 4.60 15.93
CA VAL A 248 9.50 4.76 16.18
C VAL A 248 10.05 5.91 15.35
N HIS A 249 10.47 7.00 16.01
CA HIS A 249 11.03 8.19 15.31
C HIS A 249 12.51 8.44 15.64
N THR A 250 13.09 7.70 16.57
CA THR A 250 14.48 7.89 17.02
C THR A 250 15.15 6.55 17.26
N SER A 251 16.47 6.54 17.44
CA SER A 251 17.24 5.33 17.81
C SER A 251 17.00 4.15 16.85
N PHE A 252 17.03 4.41 15.55
CA PHE A 252 16.77 3.42 14.49
C PHE A 252 17.83 2.30 14.41
N PHE A 253 19.02 2.49 15.00
CA PHE A 253 20.17 1.58 14.89
C PHE A 253 20.30 0.64 16.10
N GLN A 254 19.25 0.44 16.88
CA GLN A 254 19.24 -0.60 17.91
C GLN A 254 19.39 -1.97 17.27
N ASP A 255 19.99 -2.91 18.00
CA ASP A 255 20.08 -4.30 17.57
C ASP A 255 18.68 -4.94 17.45
N ARG A 256 18.61 -6.06 16.73
CA ARG A 256 17.36 -6.74 16.41
C ARG A 256 16.54 -7.10 17.64
N GLU A 257 17.18 -7.59 18.70
CA GLU A 257 16.48 -8.01 19.91
C GLU A 257 15.92 -6.82 20.67
N THR A 258 16.74 -5.80 20.87
CA THR A 258 16.37 -4.54 21.54
C THR A 258 15.23 -3.85 20.80
N MET A 259 15.31 -3.70 19.47
CA MET A 259 14.24 -3.08 18.67
C MET A 259 12.95 -3.91 18.70
N THR A 260 13.05 -5.24 18.63
CA THR A 260 11.88 -6.13 18.73
C THR A 260 11.18 -5.96 20.07
N ASN A 261 11.94 -6.00 21.18
CA ASN A 261 11.37 -5.85 22.52
C ASN A 261 10.77 -4.45 22.74
N ARG A 262 11.39 -3.40 22.19
CA ARG A 262 10.88 -2.04 22.18
C ARG A 262 9.49 -1.96 21.56
N ILE A 263 9.31 -2.52 20.37
CA ILE A 263 8.03 -2.51 19.64
C ILE A 263 7.00 -3.39 20.37
N ILE A 264 7.37 -4.58 20.83
CA ILE A 264 6.47 -5.46 21.58
C ILE A 264 5.97 -4.80 22.86
N LYS A 265 6.83 -4.03 23.56
CA LYS A 265 6.41 -3.30 24.76
C LYS A 265 5.36 -2.26 24.46
N ALA A 266 5.48 -1.53 23.34
CA ALA A 266 4.45 -0.59 22.90
C ALA A 266 3.16 -1.31 22.48
N ILE A 267 3.25 -2.43 21.77
CA ILE A 267 2.10 -3.27 21.39
C ILE A 267 1.34 -3.77 22.63
N ALA A 268 2.06 -4.13 23.69
CA ALA A 268 1.46 -4.62 24.94
C ALA A 268 0.78 -3.52 25.77
N HIS A 269 0.93 -2.25 25.39
CA HIS A 269 0.25 -1.16 26.08
C HIS A 269 -1.26 -1.17 25.75
N PRO A 270 -2.15 -1.18 26.75
CA PRO A 270 -3.59 -1.39 26.53
C PRO A 270 -4.27 -0.29 25.69
N ASP A 271 -3.70 0.89 25.64
CA ASP A 271 -4.25 2.03 24.92
C ASP A 271 -3.58 2.25 23.53
N VAL A 272 -2.69 1.34 23.07
CA VAL A 272 -2.07 1.42 21.73
C VAL A 272 -2.83 0.57 20.74
N ASP A 273 -3.43 1.18 19.73
CA ASP A 273 -4.25 0.53 18.72
C ASP A 273 -3.50 0.18 17.44
N ILE A 274 -2.57 1.06 17.02
CA ILE A 274 -1.86 0.95 15.74
C ILE A 274 -0.37 1.15 15.99
N ILE A 275 0.47 0.33 15.36
CA ILE A 275 1.91 0.63 15.20
C ILE A 275 2.08 1.31 13.85
N GLY A 276 2.46 2.60 13.87
CA GLY A 276 2.66 3.44 12.71
C GLY A 276 3.95 3.10 11.96
N HIS A 277 3.94 3.15 10.61
CA HIS A 277 5.07 2.86 9.72
C HIS A 277 6.10 1.86 10.31
N PRO A 278 5.69 0.59 10.50
CA PRO A 278 6.27 -0.36 11.45
C PRO A 278 7.71 -0.77 11.19
N SER A 279 8.25 -0.58 9.99
CA SER A 279 9.65 -0.90 9.67
C SER A 279 10.58 0.31 9.75
N GLY A 280 10.02 1.51 9.81
CA GLY A 280 10.73 2.77 9.85
C GLY A 280 11.54 3.09 8.60
N ARG A 281 11.31 2.37 7.49
CA ARG A 281 12.03 2.62 6.23
C ARG A 281 11.65 3.94 5.59
N ILE A 282 12.58 4.48 4.78
CA ILE A 282 12.32 5.54 3.79
C ILE A 282 12.99 5.09 2.50
N ILE A 283 12.20 4.85 1.46
CA ILE A 283 12.67 4.27 0.20
C ILE A 283 13.77 5.14 -0.41
N GLY A 284 14.92 4.52 -0.70
CA GLY A 284 16.09 5.20 -1.23
C GLY A 284 16.90 6.06 -0.24
N GLN A 285 16.48 6.16 1.04
CA GLN A 285 17.15 6.99 2.03
C GLN A 285 17.49 6.24 3.33
N ARG A 286 16.60 5.42 3.85
CA ARG A 286 16.80 4.69 5.10
C ARG A 286 16.24 3.27 4.99
N GLU A 287 17.12 2.30 5.21
CA GLU A 287 16.73 0.90 5.29
C GLU A 287 15.81 0.63 6.49
N PRO A 288 14.94 -0.38 6.43
CA PRO A 288 14.16 -0.80 7.58
C PRO A 288 15.08 -1.23 8.73
N TYR A 289 14.70 -0.90 9.96
CA TYR A 289 15.43 -1.42 11.12
C TYR A 289 15.20 -2.93 11.29
N GLN A 290 16.15 -3.59 11.96
CA GLN A 290 16.09 -5.05 12.13
C GLN A 290 15.08 -5.42 13.21
N VAL A 291 14.12 -6.29 12.89
CA VAL A 291 13.07 -6.76 13.79
C VAL A 291 12.84 -8.26 13.62
N ASP A 292 12.46 -8.93 14.69
CA ASP A 292 11.93 -10.29 14.67
C ASP A 292 10.41 -10.23 14.35
N TRP A 293 10.08 -10.13 13.07
CA TRP A 293 8.70 -9.98 12.62
C TRP A 293 7.75 -11.06 13.16
N PRO A 294 8.11 -12.36 13.18
CA PRO A 294 7.26 -13.38 13.79
C PRO A 294 6.89 -13.12 15.25
N LYS A 295 7.80 -12.53 16.06
CA LYS A 295 7.49 -12.15 17.44
C LYS A 295 6.54 -10.95 17.48
N VAL A 296 6.78 -9.94 16.65
CA VAL A 296 5.91 -8.75 16.53
C VAL A 296 4.51 -9.14 16.08
N PHE A 297 4.38 -10.00 15.05
CA PHE A 297 3.08 -10.45 14.55
C PHE A 297 2.27 -11.19 15.61
N ARG A 298 2.91 -12.08 16.40
CA ARG A 298 2.24 -12.73 17.53
C ARG A 298 1.75 -11.72 18.57
N ALA A 299 2.61 -10.78 18.95
CA ALA A 299 2.25 -9.74 19.91
C ALA A 299 1.07 -8.88 19.40
N CYS A 300 1.07 -8.49 18.12
CA CYS A 300 -0.05 -7.77 17.50
C CYS A 300 -1.35 -8.57 17.54
N ALA A 301 -1.31 -9.86 17.19
CA ALA A 301 -2.49 -10.72 17.22
C ALA A 301 -3.04 -10.92 18.62
N GLU A 302 -2.17 -11.14 19.60
CA GLU A 302 -2.53 -11.35 21.01
C GLU A 302 -3.12 -10.08 21.65
N ASN A 303 -2.59 -8.91 21.30
CA ASN A 303 -3.03 -7.63 21.85
C ASN A 303 -4.07 -6.92 20.96
N LYS A 304 -4.48 -7.49 19.84
CA LYS A 304 -5.36 -6.89 18.83
C LYS A 304 -4.85 -5.52 18.31
N THR A 305 -3.55 -5.31 18.27
CA THR A 305 -2.94 -4.11 17.73
C THR A 305 -2.76 -4.25 16.23
N ALA A 306 -3.20 -3.26 15.45
CA ALA A 306 -3.03 -3.25 14.01
C ALA A 306 -1.60 -2.79 13.63
N LEU A 307 -1.13 -3.27 12.47
CA LEU A 307 0.06 -2.71 11.83
C LEU A 307 -0.38 -1.74 10.73
N GLU A 308 0.27 -0.60 10.69
CA GLU A 308 0.03 0.37 9.63
C GLU A 308 0.59 -0.10 8.28
N ILE A 309 -0.11 0.26 7.21
CA ILE A 309 0.39 0.34 5.86
C ILE A 309 0.37 1.82 5.49
N SER A 310 1.47 2.53 5.77
CA SER A 310 1.61 3.93 5.36
C SER A 310 1.56 4.02 3.84
N ALA A 311 0.60 4.79 3.34
CA ALA A 311 0.40 5.00 1.91
C ALA A 311 1.36 6.04 1.32
N PHE A 312 2.19 6.68 2.17
CA PHE A 312 3.13 7.69 1.71
C PHE A 312 4.17 7.06 0.77
N PRO A 313 4.38 7.60 -0.45
CA PRO A 313 5.22 6.96 -1.48
C PRO A 313 6.66 6.70 -1.06
N ASP A 314 7.21 7.54 -0.16
CA ASP A 314 8.57 7.37 0.35
C ASP A 314 8.67 6.24 1.38
N ARG A 315 7.54 5.76 1.92
CA ARG A 315 7.50 4.71 2.94
C ARG A 315 6.94 3.41 2.40
N LEU A 316 5.66 3.40 1.99
CA LEU A 316 4.88 2.20 1.64
C LEU A 316 5.12 1.09 2.67
N ASP A 317 4.95 1.43 3.94
CA ASP A 317 5.37 0.67 5.13
C ASP A 317 4.15 0.33 6.00
N LEU A 318 3.80 -0.89 6.19
CA LEU A 318 4.53 -2.16 6.09
C LEU A 318 4.60 -2.66 4.63
N MET A 319 5.71 -3.35 4.28
CA MET A 319 5.91 -3.95 2.97
C MET A 319 4.92 -5.08 2.67
N ASP A 320 4.57 -5.25 1.40
CA ASP A 320 3.60 -6.22 0.91
C ASP A 320 3.86 -7.68 1.34
N PHE A 321 5.12 -8.13 1.30
CA PHE A 321 5.48 -9.48 1.72
C PHE A 321 5.32 -9.67 3.24
N LEU A 322 5.62 -8.66 4.05
CA LEU A 322 5.39 -8.69 5.49
C LEU A 322 3.89 -8.62 5.82
N CYS A 323 3.09 -7.89 5.04
CA CYS A 323 1.64 -7.90 5.16
C CYS A 323 1.07 -9.31 4.94
N LYS A 324 1.54 -10.00 3.88
CA LYS A 324 1.12 -11.38 3.61
C LYS A 324 1.48 -12.32 4.75
N ASP A 325 2.69 -12.20 5.30
CA ASP A 325 3.14 -13.02 6.42
C ASP A 325 2.32 -12.70 7.69
N ALA A 326 2.16 -11.43 8.04
CA ALA A 326 1.42 -10.99 9.23
C ALA A 326 -0.05 -11.45 9.21
N LYS A 327 -0.69 -11.46 8.03
CA LYS A 327 -2.04 -12.01 7.84
C LYS A 327 -2.16 -13.45 8.34
N THR A 328 -1.12 -14.28 8.18
CA THR A 328 -1.15 -15.68 8.63
C THR A 328 -1.22 -15.82 10.16
N TYR A 329 -0.85 -14.76 10.89
CA TYR A 329 -0.96 -14.67 12.36
C TYR A 329 -2.31 -14.07 12.81
N GLY A 330 -3.15 -13.61 11.88
CA GLY A 330 -4.42 -12.95 12.20
C GLY A 330 -4.30 -11.47 12.53
N VAL A 331 -3.17 -10.84 12.23
CA VAL A 331 -2.94 -9.39 12.41
C VAL A 331 -3.91 -8.59 11.53
N LYS A 332 -4.45 -7.50 12.06
CA LYS A 332 -5.23 -6.50 11.32
C LYS A 332 -4.31 -5.36 10.85
N PHE A 333 -4.76 -4.64 9.82
CA PHE A 333 -3.99 -3.56 9.24
C PHE A 333 -4.79 -2.27 9.19
N ALA A 334 -4.09 -1.14 9.34
CA ALA A 334 -4.61 0.19 9.08
C ALA A 334 -3.91 0.75 7.84
N ILE A 335 -4.66 1.12 6.81
CA ILE A 335 -4.10 1.81 5.64
C ILE A 335 -4.28 3.30 5.85
N ASN A 336 -3.18 4.04 6.00
CA ASN A 336 -3.23 5.45 6.36
C ASN A 336 -2.34 6.28 5.43
N THR A 337 -2.71 7.54 5.24
CA THR A 337 -1.93 8.43 4.36
C THR A 337 -0.77 9.10 5.05
N ASP A 338 -0.78 9.21 6.38
CA ASP A 338 0.19 10.02 7.13
C ASP A 338 0.23 11.45 6.55
N ALA A 339 -0.97 12.00 6.29
CA ALA A 339 -1.15 13.22 5.53
C ALA A 339 -0.75 14.46 6.32
N HIS A 340 0.15 15.29 5.76
CA HIS A 340 0.58 16.58 6.27
C HIS A 340 0.14 17.74 5.37
N GLN A 341 -0.43 17.44 4.19
CA GLN A 341 -0.96 18.38 3.21
C GLN A 341 -2.23 17.80 2.58
N LEU A 342 -3.14 18.65 2.07
CA LEU A 342 -4.43 18.20 1.54
C LEU A 342 -4.30 17.13 0.45
N HIS A 343 -3.36 17.32 -0.47
CA HIS A 343 -3.16 16.36 -1.57
C HIS A 343 -2.57 15.02 -1.13
N HIS A 344 -2.05 14.92 0.10
CA HIS A 344 -1.59 13.63 0.65
C HIS A 344 -2.77 12.68 0.94
N LEU A 345 -3.99 13.17 1.15
CA LEU A 345 -5.17 12.31 1.32
C LEU A 345 -5.45 11.43 0.08
N ASP A 346 -5.05 11.88 -1.11
CA ASP A 346 -5.14 11.10 -2.36
C ASP A 346 -4.15 9.93 -2.43
N LEU A 347 -3.18 9.88 -1.51
CA LEU A 347 -2.16 8.82 -1.47
C LEU A 347 -2.73 7.48 -1.00
N MET A 348 -3.91 7.42 -0.40
CA MET A 348 -4.59 6.20 0.07
C MET A 348 -4.51 5.06 -0.97
N ARG A 349 -4.62 5.38 -2.26
CA ARG A 349 -4.51 4.43 -3.38
C ARG A 349 -3.20 3.63 -3.40
N PHE A 350 -2.10 4.20 -2.92
CA PHE A 350 -0.81 3.50 -2.86
C PHE A 350 -0.78 2.48 -1.73
N GLY A 351 -1.32 2.83 -0.56
CA GLY A 351 -1.49 1.89 0.54
C GLY A 351 -2.41 0.72 0.16
N ILE A 352 -3.50 1.01 -0.57
CA ILE A 352 -4.37 -0.03 -1.16
C ILE A 352 -3.57 -0.94 -2.08
N SER A 353 -2.70 -0.39 -2.93
CA SER A 353 -1.87 -1.22 -3.82
C SER A 353 -0.93 -2.14 -3.04
N VAL A 354 -0.31 -1.66 -1.95
CA VAL A 354 0.52 -2.50 -1.06
C VAL A 354 -0.31 -3.59 -0.39
N ALA A 355 -1.49 -3.24 0.16
CA ALA A 355 -2.39 -4.19 0.79
C ALA A 355 -2.82 -5.31 -0.18
N ARG A 356 -3.19 -4.95 -1.41
CA ARG A 356 -3.55 -5.91 -2.48
C ARG A 356 -2.39 -6.83 -2.83
N ARG A 357 -1.16 -6.29 -2.96
CA ARG A 357 0.06 -7.09 -3.15
C ARG A 357 0.36 -8.00 -1.96
N GLY A 358 -0.03 -7.57 -0.76
CA GLY A 358 0.02 -8.34 0.48
C GLY A 358 -1.12 -9.36 0.65
N TRP A 359 -1.95 -9.60 -0.38
CA TRP A 359 -3.07 -10.55 -0.36
C TRP A 359 -4.18 -10.20 0.63
N LEU A 360 -4.29 -8.92 1.01
CA LEU A 360 -5.26 -8.48 2.01
C LEU A 360 -6.63 -8.24 1.38
N GLY A 361 -7.66 -8.72 2.06
CA GLY A 361 -9.05 -8.44 1.77
C GLY A 361 -9.61 -7.39 2.71
N LYS A 362 -10.88 -7.03 2.48
CA LYS A 362 -11.62 -6.08 3.31
C LYS A 362 -11.59 -6.45 4.80
N GLU A 363 -11.73 -7.74 5.09
CA GLU A 363 -11.77 -8.28 6.46
C GLU A 363 -10.45 -8.10 7.23
N ASP A 364 -9.34 -7.86 6.53
CA ASP A 364 -8.03 -7.66 7.13
C ASP A 364 -7.78 -6.20 7.53
N ILE A 365 -8.57 -5.24 6.99
CA ILE A 365 -8.31 -3.78 7.05
C ILE A 365 -9.34 -3.08 7.95
N ILE A 366 -8.88 -2.44 9.03
CA ILE A 366 -9.77 -1.76 9.99
C ILE A 366 -10.40 -0.48 9.43
N ASN A 367 -9.77 0.18 8.44
CA ASN A 367 -10.37 1.35 7.76
C ASN A 367 -11.65 1.02 6.98
N THR A 368 -11.98 -0.26 6.78
CA THR A 368 -13.21 -0.70 6.11
C THR A 368 -14.37 -0.91 7.10
N TYR A 369 -14.11 -0.80 8.40
CA TYR A 369 -15.10 -0.94 9.45
C TYR A 369 -16.08 0.24 9.43
N SER A 370 -17.33 0.00 9.82
CA SER A 370 -18.23 1.10 10.15
C SER A 370 -17.66 1.89 11.35
N LEU A 371 -18.10 3.12 11.53
CA LEU A 371 -17.70 3.90 12.71
C LEU A 371 -17.96 3.14 14.01
N SER A 372 -19.11 2.48 14.13
CA SER A 372 -19.45 1.67 15.30
C SER A 372 -18.46 0.53 15.52
N ASP A 373 -18.20 -0.25 14.46
CA ASP A 373 -17.29 -1.40 14.55
C ASP A 373 -15.85 -0.97 14.85
N LEU A 374 -15.42 0.18 14.32
CA LEU A 374 -14.09 0.73 14.59
C LEU A 374 -13.94 1.14 16.06
N ILE A 375 -14.93 1.84 16.62
CA ILE A 375 -14.91 2.26 18.02
C ILE A 375 -14.97 1.04 18.97
N ASP A 376 -15.76 0.04 18.63
CA ASP A 376 -15.85 -1.20 19.42
C ASP A 376 -14.56 -2.03 19.32
N TRP A 377 -13.88 -1.99 18.17
CA TRP A 377 -12.58 -2.62 17.99
C TRP A 377 -11.48 -1.91 18.80
N ALA A 378 -11.47 -0.58 18.89
CA ALA A 378 -10.50 0.22 19.65
C ALA A 378 -10.73 0.16 21.17
N LYS A 379 -11.95 -0.11 21.62
CA LYS A 379 -12.32 -0.26 23.05
C LYS A 379 -12.07 -1.67 23.57
N ARG A 380 -10.85 -2.14 23.55
CA ARG A 380 -10.48 -3.51 23.98
C ARG A 380 -10.75 -3.79 25.44
#